data_90c1b97b974c66ff68b66b4a5d96e406
#
_entry.id   90c1b97b974c66ff68b66b4a5d96e406
#
_cell.length_a   1.000
_cell.length_b   1.000
_cell.length_c   1.000
_cell.angle_alpha   90.00
_cell.angle_beta   90.00
_cell.angle_gamma   90.00
#
_symmetry.space_group_name_H-M   'P 1'
#
loop_
_entity.id
_entity.type
_entity.pdbx_description
1 polymer ?
#
loop_
_entity_poly.entity_id
_entity_poly.type
_entity_poly.pdbx_seq_one_letter_code
_entity_poly.pdbx_strand_id
1 'polypeptide(L)'
;MRPSPPRTGRFLPQAMAKKQALGNLIASNKKAGRDFEILSRHECGIELRGTEVKSIREGRVNVSDAFARVEKGQLFLYGCDVQPWETAGKWFQHEAKRPRRLLMHKKEILKLEIQTAERGAALPLLRLYWRNGKVKAEIGVGRGKPHRDRRYDLKSRVEMLEARREVSRFNKGFH
;
A
#
# COMPACT_ATOMS: atom_id res chain seq x y z
N MET A 1 -45.22 27.68 14.20
CA MET A 1 -44.24 27.12 13.26
C MET A 1 -42.90 26.93 13.99
N ARG A 2 -42.52 25.72 14.37
CA ARG A 2 -41.26 25.44 15.09
C ARG A 2 -40.21 24.96 14.07
N PRO A 3 -38.99 25.47 14.07
CA PRO A 3 -37.94 24.98 13.15
C PRO A 3 -37.47 23.59 13.57
N SER A 4 -37.28 22.72 12.58
CA SER A 4 -36.77 21.37 12.74
C SER A 4 -35.25 21.40 13.12
N PRO A 5 -34.79 20.50 14.01
CA PRO A 5 -33.37 20.44 14.38
C PRO A 5 -32.51 19.92 13.22
N PRO A 6 -31.20 20.34 13.13
CA PRO A 6 -30.32 19.91 12.10
C PRO A 6 -30.01 18.41 12.25
N ARG A 7 -30.00 17.67 11.12
CA ARG A 7 -29.56 16.27 11.05
C ARG A 7 -28.11 16.18 11.46
N THR A 8 -27.85 15.68 12.65
CA THR A 8 -26.49 15.28 13.09
C THR A 8 -25.93 14.20 12.19
N GLY A 9 -25.00 14.58 11.34
CA GLY A 9 -24.20 13.64 10.57
C GLY A 9 -23.51 12.67 11.54
N ARG A 10 -23.82 11.39 11.42
CA ARG A 10 -23.18 10.30 12.18
C ARG A 10 -21.68 10.28 11.84
N PHE A 11 -20.86 10.87 12.67
CA PHE A 11 -19.42 10.69 12.64
C PHE A 11 -19.13 9.22 12.97
N LEU A 12 -18.81 8.43 11.94
CA LEU A 12 -18.29 7.08 12.15
C LEU A 12 -16.89 7.22 12.78
N PRO A 13 -16.62 6.57 13.92
CA PRO A 13 -15.32 6.66 14.56
C PRO A 13 -14.22 6.10 13.64
N GLN A 14 -13.10 6.82 13.52
CA GLN A 14 -11.94 6.48 12.67
C GLN A 14 -11.41 5.06 12.88
N ALA A 15 -11.68 4.44 14.02
CA ALA A 15 -11.34 3.05 14.33
C ALA A 15 -12.13 2.03 13.49
N MET A 16 -13.39 2.32 13.13
CA MET A 16 -14.20 1.44 12.27
C MET A 16 -13.78 1.53 10.80
N ALA A 17 -13.36 2.71 10.32
CA ALA A 17 -12.81 2.87 8.98
C ALA A 17 -11.49 2.06 8.79
N LYS A 18 -10.67 1.94 9.84
CA LYS A 18 -9.44 1.11 9.83
C LYS A 18 -9.72 -0.39 9.75
N LYS A 19 -10.80 -0.88 10.36
CA LYS A 19 -11.14 -2.31 10.38
C LYS A 19 -11.74 -2.79 9.05
N GLN A 20 -12.49 -1.93 8.34
CA GLN A 20 -12.99 -2.24 6.98
C GLN A 20 -11.90 -2.23 5.92
N ALA A 21 -10.82 -1.46 6.10
CA ALA A 21 -9.68 -1.42 5.20
C ALA A 21 -8.79 -2.68 5.27
N LEU A 22 -8.80 -3.41 6.39
CA LEU A 22 -7.97 -4.62 6.60
C LEU A 22 -8.59 -5.90 6.01
N GLY A 23 -9.91 -5.95 5.80
CA GLY A 23 -10.60 -7.15 5.29
C GLY A 23 -10.34 -7.46 3.80
N ASN A 24 -9.87 -6.49 3.04
CA ASN A 24 -9.66 -6.59 1.59
C ASN A 24 -8.17 -6.42 1.19
N LEU A 25 -7.24 -6.56 2.13
CA LEU A 25 -5.81 -6.44 1.87
C LEU A 25 -5.32 -7.61 1.02
N ILE A 26 -4.69 -7.31 -0.11
CA ILE A 26 -4.05 -8.28 -1.01
C ILE A 26 -2.59 -8.47 -0.60
N ALA A 27 -1.82 -7.39 -0.57
CA ALA A 27 -0.40 -7.41 -0.23
C ALA A 27 0.03 -6.09 0.43
N SER A 28 1.01 -6.17 1.33
CA SER A 28 1.58 -5.01 2.03
C SER A 28 3.09 -5.01 1.91
N ASN A 29 3.65 -3.86 1.56
CA ASN A 29 5.09 -3.65 1.49
C ASN A 29 5.64 -3.22 2.86
N LYS A 30 6.07 -4.20 3.65
CA LYS A 30 6.69 -3.95 4.96
C LYS A 30 8.04 -3.23 4.84
N LYS A 31 8.75 -3.44 3.72
CA LYS A 31 10.06 -2.84 3.44
C LYS A 31 9.94 -1.33 3.22
N ALA A 32 8.90 -0.88 2.52
CA ALA A 32 8.65 0.55 2.29
C ALA A 32 8.53 1.35 3.61
N GLY A 33 7.79 0.85 4.59
CA GLY A 33 7.65 1.51 5.90
C GLY A 33 8.93 1.51 6.75
N ARG A 34 9.84 0.57 6.50
CA ARG A 34 11.15 0.50 7.16
C ARG A 34 12.16 1.44 6.52
N ASP A 35 12.20 1.47 5.19
CA ASP A 35 13.25 2.13 4.43
C ASP A 35 12.93 3.59 4.11
N PHE A 36 11.65 3.99 4.17
CA PHE A 36 11.19 5.34 3.86
C PHE A 36 10.40 5.96 5.02
N GLU A 37 10.61 7.23 5.23
CA GLU A 37 9.72 8.09 5.99
C GLU A 37 8.60 8.56 5.08
N ILE A 38 7.36 8.14 5.35
CA ILE A 38 6.21 8.43 4.49
C ILE A 38 5.58 9.76 4.90
N LEU A 39 5.67 10.74 4.01
CA LEU A 39 5.15 12.10 4.19
C LEU A 39 3.67 12.20 3.83
N SER A 40 3.26 11.55 2.73
CA SER A 40 1.86 11.52 2.30
C SER A 40 1.52 10.17 1.66
N ARG A 41 0.22 9.89 1.55
CA ARG A 41 -0.30 8.65 0.95
C ARG A 41 -1.36 8.99 -0.06
N HIS A 42 -1.33 8.29 -1.19
CA HIS A 42 -2.25 8.50 -2.30
C HIS A 42 -2.83 7.17 -2.76
N GLU A 43 -4.16 7.12 -2.89
CA GLU A 43 -4.86 5.98 -3.47
C GLU A 43 -4.95 6.13 -4.98
N CYS A 44 -4.65 5.09 -5.72
CA CYS A 44 -4.80 5.07 -7.17
C CYS A 44 -5.41 3.76 -7.67
N GLY A 45 -6.02 3.79 -8.83
CA GLY A 45 -6.39 2.59 -9.57
C GLY A 45 -5.16 1.95 -10.19
N ILE A 46 -5.27 0.70 -10.62
CA ILE A 46 -4.21 -0.01 -11.35
C ILE A 46 -4.81 -0.68 -12.58
N GLU A 47 -4.14 -0.53 -13.72
CA GLU A 47 -4.51 -1.20 -14.96
C GLU A 47 -3.91 -2.61 -15.00
N LEU A 48 -4.78 -3.62 -14.96
CA LEU A 48 -4.43 -5.03 -14.91
C LEU A 48 -5.01 -5.79 -16.08
N ARG A 49 -4.31 -6.82 -16.52
CA ARG A 49 -4.83 -7.83 -17.45
C ARG A 49 -5.69 -8.85 -16.70
N GLY A 50 -6.61 -9.53 -17.40
CA GLY A 50 -7.48 -10.51 -16.76
C GLY A 50 -6.74 -11.64 -16.05
N THR A 51 -5.62 -12.13 -16.60
CA THR A 51 -4.75 -13.14 -15.99
C THR A 51 -4.08 -12.65 -14.71
N GLU A 52 -3.66 -11.36 -14.66
CA GLU A 52 -3.10 -10.76 -13.46
C GLU A 52 -4.13 -10.66 -12.32
N VAL A 53 -5.37 -10.29 -12.66
CA VAL A 53 -6.46 -10.24 -11.68
C VAL A 53 -6.72 -11.61 -11.05
N LYS A 54 -6.64 -12.69 -11.85
CA LYS A 54 -6.77 -14.06 -11.35
C LYS A 54 -5.64 -14.42 -10.39
N SER A 55 -4.37 -14.14 -10.77
CA SER A 55 -3.20 -14.38 -9.92
C SER A 55 -3.26 -13.58 -8.61
N ILE A 56 -3.71 -12.33 -8.68
CA ILE A 56 -3.87 -11.47 -7.48
C ILE A 56 -4.95 -12.01 -6.55
N ARG A 57 -6.04 -12.58 -7.07
CA ARG A 57 -7.08 -13.23 -6.24
C ARG A 57 -6.55 -14.44 -5.48
N GLU A 58 -5.59 -15.16 -6.05
CA GLU A 58 -4.90 -16.27 -5.38
C GLU A 58 -3.75 -15.82 -4.46
N GLY A 59 -3.54 -14.53 -4.31
CA GLY A 59 -2.46 -13.99 -3.48
C GLY A 59 -1.06 -14.15 -4.09
N ARG A 60 -0.95 -14.49 -5.38
CA ARG A 60 0.31 -14.70 -6.09
C ARG A 60 0.91 -13.35 -6.55
N VAL A 61 1.15 -12.46 -5.60
CA VAL A 61 1.72 -11.13 -5.84
C VAL A 61 2.76 -10.78 -4.79
N ASN A 62 3.91 -10.27 -5.23
CA ASN A 62 4.94 -9.73 -4.38
C ASN A 62 5.15 -8.24 -4.68
N VAL A 63 5.08 -7.42 -3.63
CA VAL A 63 5.17 -5.96 -3.71
C VAL A 63 6.37 -5.38 -2.95
N SER A 64 7.30 -6.22 -2.51
CA SER A 64 8.40 -5.81 -1.61
C SER A 64 9.31 -4.75 -2.21
N ASP A 65 9.53 -4.79 -3.51
CA ASP A 65 10.41 -3.88 -4.25
C ASP A 65 9.62 -2.96 -5.20
N ALA A 66 8.29 -2.90 -5.01
CA ALA A 66 7.42 -2.14 -5.88
C ALA A 66 7.48 -0.63 -5.56
N PHE A 67 7.65 0.17 -6.60
CA PHE A 67 7.66 1.62 -6.54
C PHE A 67 6.94 2.22 -7.75
N ALA A 68 6.44 3.43 -7.60
CA ALA A 68 5.84 4.17 -8.68
C ALA A 68 6.81 5.21 -9.25
N ARG A 69 6.64 5.56 -10.52
CA ARG A 69 7.39 6.61 -11.20
C ARG A 69 6.49 7.37 -12.16
N VAL A 70 6.65 8.68 -12.21
CA VAL A 70 5.99 9.52 -13.20
C VAL A 70 6.83 9.55 -14.46
N GLU A 71 6.22 9.22 -15.59
CA GLU A 71 6.85 9.25 -16.91
C GLU A 71 5.87 9.87 -17.91
N LYS A 72 6.30 10.92 -18.61
CA LYS A 72 5.49 11.63 -19.62
C LYS A 72 4.08 11.98 -19.13
N GLY A 73 3.96 12.46 -17.87
CA GLY A 73 2.68 12.85 -17.28
C GLY A 73 1.74 11.67 -16.95
N GLN A 74 2.25 10.44 -16.92
CA GLN A 74 1.55 9.24 -16.51
C GLN A 74 2.29 8.59 -15.32
N LEU A 75 1.57 7.85 -14.49
CA LEU A 75 2.13 7.17 -13.33
C LEU A 75 2.20 5.67 -13.62
N PHE A 76 3.39 5.08 -13.46
CA PHE A 76 3.65 3.66 -13.66
C PHE A 76 4.14 3.01 -12.38
N LEU A 77 3.73 1.77 -12.17
CA LEU A 77 4.18 0.88 -11.09
C LEU A 77 5.23 -0.09 -11.63
N TYR A 78 6.41 -0.08 -11.03
CA TYR A 78 7.54 -0.97 -11.32
C TYR A 78 7.81 -1.91 -10.14
N GLY A 79 8.47 -3.03 -10.41
CA GLY A 79 8.90 -3.96 -9.36
C GLY A 79 7.78 -4.71 -8.64
N CYS A 80 6.53 -4.59 -9.11
CA CYS A 80 5.42 -5.39 -8.63
C CYS A 80 5.42 -6.72 -9.39
N ASP A 81 5.73 -7.81 -8.72
CA ASP A 81 5.80 -9.15 -9.29
C ASP A 81 4.44 -9.85 -9.12
N VAL A 82 3.74 -10.09 -10.22
CA VAL A 82 2.50 -10.85 -10.29
C VAL A 82 2.78 -12.12 -11.07
N GLN A 83 2.77 -13.26 -10.39
CA GLN A 83 3.12 -14.54 -11.00
C GLN A 83 2.17 -14.91 -12.14
N PRO A 84 2.67 -15.54 -13.21
CA PRO A 84 1.84 -15.99 -14.31
C PRO A 84 0.72 -16.93 -13.83
N TRP A 85 -0.43 -16.87 -14.51
CA TRP A 85 -1.55 -17.75 -14.23
C TRP A 85 -1.28 -19.13 -14.85
N GLU A 86 -1.15 -20.18 -14.05
CA GLU A 86 -0.72 -21.52 -14.49
C GLU A 86 -1.60 -22.15 -15.58
N THR A 87 -2.91 -21.89 -15.51
CA THR A 87 -3.90 -22.45 -16.45
C THR A 87 -4.03 -21.62 -17.74
N ALA A 88 -3.37 -20.47 -17.85
CA ALA A 88 -3.36 -19.70 -19.07
C ALA A 88 -2.39 -20.33 -20.08
N GLY A 89 -2.86 -20.66 -21.27
CA GLY A 89 -1.98 -21.11 -22.36
C GLY A 89 -0.85 -20.11 -22.61
N LYS A 90 0.30 -20.58 -23.12
CA LYS A 90 1.53 -19.80 -23.34
C LYS A 90 1.29 -18.44 -24.04
N TRP A 91 0.31 -18.36 -24.92
CA TRP A 91 -0.04 -17.17 -25.71
C TRP A 91 -0.78 -16.07 -24.92
N PHE A 92 -1.39 -16.39 -23.78
CA PHE A 92 -2.17 -15.47 -22.96
C PHE A 92 -1.47 -15.10 -21.64
N GLN A 93 -0.25 -15.53 -21.45
CA GLN A 93 0.54 -15.23 -20.27
C GLN A 93 0.94 -13.74 -20.24
N HIS A 94 0.96 -13.16 -19.06
CA HIS A 94 1.51 -11.83 -18.82
C HIS A 94 2.95 -11.95 -18.30
N GLU A 95 3.74 -10.96 -18.56
CA GLU A 95 5.07 -10.83 -17.94
C GLU A 95 4.93 -10.45 -16.46
N ALA A 96 5.58 -11.21 -15.57
CA ALA A 96 5.42 -11.08 -14.12
C ALA A 96 5.74 -9.66 -13.61
N LYS A 97 6.83 -9.05 -14.10
CA LYS A 97 7.34 -7.74 -13.64
C LYS A 97 7.09 -6.59 -14.61
N ARG A 98 6.15 -6.74 -15.55
CA ARG A 98 5.85 -5.66 -16.48
C ARG A 98 5.48 -4.36 -15.76
N PRO A 99 5.79 -3.18 -16.33
CA PRO A 99 5.27 -1.92 -15.83
C PRO A 99 3.74 -1.88 -15.92
N ARG A 100 3.07 -1.39 -14.87
CA ARG A 100 1.60 -1.28 -14.81
C ARG A 100 1.21 0.17 -14.64
N ARG A 101 0.31 0.65 -15.50
CA ARG A 101 -0.16 2.01 -15.38
C ARG A 101 -1.04 2.18 -14.14
N LEU A 102 -0.76 3.21 -13.36
CA LEU A 102 -1.59 3.64 -12.24
C LEU A 102 -2.54 4.74 -12.69
N LEU A 103 -3.79 4.61 -12.25
CA LEU A 103 -4.87 5.52 -12.65
C LEU A 103 -5.12 6.52 -11.52
N MET A 104 -4.84 7.78 -11.80
CA MET A 104 -4.98 8.91 -10.89
C MET A 104 -5.33 10.17 -11.68
N HIS A 105 -5.89 11.19 -11.05
CA HIS A 105 -6.17 12.46 -11.69
C HIS A 105 -4.89 13.18 -12.15
N LYS A 106 -4.90 13.77 -13.33
CA LYS A 106 -3.72 14.47 -13.88
C LYS A 106 -3.14 15.52 -12.94
N LYS A 107 -4.00 16.26 -12.22
CA LYS A 107 -3.57 17.26 -11.22
C LYS A 107 -2.78 16.64 -10.05
N GLU A 108 -3.14 15.43 -9.64
CA GLU A 108 -2.45 14.70 -8.58
C GLU A 108 -1.12 14.14 -9.08
N ILE A 109 -1.08 13.61 -10.32
CA ILE A 109 0.16 13.14 -10.96
C ILE A 109 1.16 14.29 -11.06
N LEU A 110 0.73 15.49 -11.50
CA LEU A 110 1.59 16.67 -11.56
C LEU A 110 2.15 17.07 -10.20
N LYS A 111 1.33 17.03 -9.14
CA LYS A 111 1.80 17.28 -7.77
C LYS A 111 2.86 16.27 -7.32
N LEU A 112 2.67 14.98 -7.64
CA LEU A 112 3.64 13.95 -7.34
C LEU A 112 4.94 14.16 -8.11
N GLU A 113 4.86 14.56 -9.38
CA GLU A 113 6.01 14.86 -10.22
C GLU A 113 6.86 15.99 -9.63
N ILE A 114 6.23 17.10 -9.24
CA ILE A 114 6.90 18.23 -8.57
C ILE A 114 7.54 17.77 -7.25
N GLN A 115 6.82 17.03 -6.42
CA GLN A 115 7.34 16.56 -5.13
C GLN A 115 8.53 15.61 -5.27
N THR A 116 8.54 14.78 -6.31
CA THR A 116 9.66 13.88 -6.58
C THR A 116 10.87 14.60 -7.16
N ALA A 117 10.64 15.59 -8.04
CA ALA A 117 11.71 16.39 -8.64
C ALA A 117 12.39 17.31 -7.62
N GLU A 118 11.61 18.08 -6.85
CA GLU A 118 12.15 19.08 -5.92
C GLU A 118 12.77 18.49 -4.65
N ARG A 119 12.23 17.38 -4.15
CA ARG A 119 12.60 16.83 -2.84
C ARG A 119 13.37 15.53 -2.89
N GLY A 120 13.68 15.01 -4.08
CA GLY A 120 14.31 13.68 -4.22
C GLY A 120 13.47 12.59 -3.53
N ALA A 121 12.14 12.76 -3.49
CA ALA A 121 11.25 11.83 -2.83
C ALA A 121 11.05 10.59 -3.71
N ALA A 122 10.98 9.42 -3.09
CA ALA A 122 10.59 8.18 -3.73
C ALA A 122 9.08 7.95 -3.59
N LEU A 123 8.52 7.17 -4.52
CA LEU A 123 7.11 6.78 -4.52
C LEU A 123 6.98 5.26 -4.26
N PRO A 124 7.30 4.73 -3.06
CA PRO A 124 7.13 3.32 -2.78
C PRO A 124 5.66 2.92 -2.80
N LEU A 125 5.36 1.73 -3.32
CA LEU A 125 4.07 1.10 -3.13
C LEU A 125 3.96 0.65 -1.67
N LEU A 126 2.88 1.03 -0.98
CA LEU A 126 2.65 0.67 0.42
C LEU A 126 1.81 -0.59 0.54
N ARG A 127 0.71 -0.67 -0.22
CA ARG A 127 -0.21 -1.81 -0.20
C ARG A 127 -1.08 -1.89 -1.46
N LEU A 128 -1.53 -3.11 -1.73
CA LEU A 128 -2.60 -3.41 -2.68
C LEU A 128 -3.80 -3.95 -1.90
N TYR A 129 -5.01 -3.57 -2.30
CA TYR A 129 -6.24 -4.03 -1.66
C TYR A 129 -7.43 -3.99 -2.62
N TRP A 130 -8.47 -4.76 -2.29
CA TRP A 130 -9.73 -4.71 -3.00
C TRP A 130 -10.63 -3.59 -2.48
N ARG A 131 -11.22 -2.83 -3.40
CA ARG A 131 -12.24 -1.84 -3.11
C ARG A 131 -13.29 -1.82 -4.20
N ASN A 132 -14.54 -2.10 -3.86
CA ASN A 132 -15.66 -2.17 -4.79
C ASN A 132 -15.36 -3.08 -6.01
N GLY A 133 -14.83 -4.29 -5.77
CA GLY A 133 -14.48 -5.26 -6.80
C GLY A 133 -13.28 -4.90 -7.68
N LYS A 134 -12.60 -3.79 -7.40
CA LYS A 134 -11.41 -3.30 -8.14
C LYS A 134 -10.18 -3.35 -7.27
N VAL A 135 -9.04 -3.65 -7.87
CA VAL A 135 -7.74 -3.56 -7.19
C VAL A 135 -7.34 -2.09 -7.10
N LYS A 136 -6.99 -1.66 -5.90
CA LYS A 136 -6.45 -0.34 -5.60
C LYS A 136 -5.03 -0.46 -5.10
N ALA A 137 -4.21 0.50 -5.48
CA ALA A 137 -2.84 0.66 -5.00
C ALA A 137 -2.76 1.90 -4.12
N GLU A 138 -2.10 1.78 -2.97
CA GLU A 138 -1.73 2.92 -2.13
C GLU A 138 -0.24 3.16 -2.27
N ILE A 139 0.12 4.31 -2.80
CA ILE A 139 1.51 4.77 -2.92
C ILE A 139 1.83 5.79 -1.83
N GLY A 140 3.05 5.78 -1.35
CA GLY A 140 3.57 6.79 -0.43
C GLY A 140 4.46 7.78 -1.16
N VAL A 141 4.44 9.04 -0.77
CA VAL A 141 5.54 9.97 -1.04
C VAL A 141 6.46 9.90 0.16
N GLY A 142 7.69 9.47 -0.03
CA GLY A 142 8.59 9.23 1.09
C GLY A 142 10.03 9.63 0.79
N ARG A 143 10.74 9.98 1.85
CA ARG A 143 12.18 10.23 1.84
C ARG A 143 12.90 8.99 2.38
N GLY A 144 13.99 8.57 1.75
CA GLY A 144 14.82 7.47 2.25
C GLY A 144 15.36 7.77 3.64
N LYS A 145 15.16 6.84 4.59
CA LYS A 145 15.72 6.97 5.95
C LYS A 145 17.23 6.74 5.92
N PRO A 146 18.03 7.55 6.63
CA PRO A 146 19.44 7.29 6.80
C PRO A 146 19.69 5.95 7.51
N HIS A 147 20.83 5.34 7.25
CA HIS A 147 21.17 3.99 7.74
C HIS A 147 21.13 3.87 9.29
N ARG A 148 21.42 4.98 9.97
CA ARG A 148 21.41 5.08 11.44
C ARG A 148 19.98 4.93 11.99
N ASP A 149 19.01 5.62 11.41
CA ASP A 149 17.60 5.60 11.88
C ASP A 149 16.94 4.24 11.65
N ARG A 150 17.33 3.53 10.58
CA ARG A 150 16.86 2.15 10.33
C ARG A 150 17.26 1.18 11.45
N ARG A 151 18.46 1.33 12.01
CA ARG A 151 18.95 0.49 13.12
C ARG A 151 18.16 0.75 14.40
N TYR A 152 17.85 2.01 14.70
CA TYR A 152 17.03 2.39 15.87
C TYR A 152 15.60 1.86 15.74
N ASP A 153 14.98 2.00 14.57
CA ASP A 153 13.63 1.46 14.31
C ASP A 153 13.58 -0.07 14.49
N LEU A 154 14.62 -0.79 14.08
CA LEU A 154 14.70 -2.23 14.26
C LEU A 154 14.85 -2.60 15.73
N LYS A 155 15.72 -1.90 16.46
CA LYS A 155 15.96 -2.13 17.89
C LYS A 155 14.70 -1.90 18.71
N SER A 156 14.02 -0.77 18.52
CA SER A 156 12.78 -0.47 19.23
C SER A 156 11.64 -1.46 18.91
N ARG A 157 11.58 -1.99 17.66
CA ARG A 157 10.61 -3.05 17.33
C ARG A 157 10.90 -4.37 18.03
N VAL A 158 12.17 -4.76 18.14
CA VAL A 158 12.57 -5.99 18.84
C VAL A 158 12.22 -5.85 20.33
N GLU A 159 12.58 -4.75 20.95
CA GLU A 159 12.26 -4.45 22.36
C GLU A 159 10.75 -4.47 22.64
N MET A 160 9.96 -3.87 21.75
CA MET A 160 8.50 -3.87 21.86
C MET A 160 7.90 -5.28 21.71
N LEU A 161 8.47 -6.12 20.82
CA LEU A 161 8.03 -7.51 20.66
C LEU A 161 8.39 -8.38 21.86
N GLU A 162 9.55 -8.17 22.44
CA GLU A 162 10.00 -8.86 23.65
C GLU A 162 9.11 -8.48 24.85
N ALA A 163 8.87 -7.20 25.08
CA ALA A 163 7.96 -6.72 26.10
C ALA A 163 6.54 -7.30 25.94
N ARG A 164 6.02 -7.39 24.72
CA ARG A 164 4.72 -8.05 24.46
C ARG A 164 4.73 -9.54 24.80
N ARG A 165 5.83 -10.24 24.50
CA ARG A 165 5.97 -11.67 24.83
C ARG A 165 6.01 -11.89 26.34
N GLU A 166 6.70 -11.04 27.08
CA GLU A 166 6.75 -11.09 28.56
C GLU A 166 5.38 -10.86 29.18
N VAL A 167 4.68 -9.81 28.77
CA VAL A 167 3.30 -9.56 29.23
C VAL A 167 2.37 -10.74 28.92
N SER A 168 2.52 -11.34 27.72
CA SER A 168 1.70 -12.50 27.32
C SER A 168 2.03 -13.76 28.16
N ARG A 169 3.28 -13.96 28.56
CA ARG A 169 3.69 -15.06 29.45
C ARG A 169 3.15 -14.85 30.87
N PHE A 170 3.24 -13.62 31.36
CA PHE A 170 2.72 -13.27 32.68
C PHE A 170 1.21 -13.52 32.78
N ASN A 171 0.44 -13.10 31.78
CA ASN A 171 -1.01 -13.32 31.75
C ASN A 171 -1.43 -14.79 31.60
N LYS A 172 -0.57 -15.67 31.05
CA LYS A 172 -0.85 -17.12 30.94
C LYS A 172 -0.50 -17.90 32.23
N GLY A 173 0.28 -17.32 33.13
CA GLY A 173 0.67 -17.96 34.40
C GLY A 173 -0.36 -17.78 35.54
N PHE A 174 -1.46 -17.07 35.31
CA PHE A 174 -2.52 -16.80 36.28
C PHE A 174 -3.81 -17.61 36.03
N HIS A 175 -3.75 -18.69 35.28
CA HIS A 175 -4.86 -19.65 35.11
C HIS A 175 -4.47 -21.03 35.57
#